data_9a0591065ed015b7ba284c72397d04f6
#
_entry.id   9a0591065ed015b7ba284c72397d04f6
#
_cell.length_a   1.000
_cell.length_b   1.000
_cell.length_c   1.000
_cell.angle_alpha   90.00
_cell.angle_beta   90.00
_cell.angle_gamma   90.00
#
_symmetry.space_group_name_H-M   'P 1'
#
loop_
_entity.id
_entity.type
_entity.pdbx_description
1 polymer ?
#
loop_
_entity_poly.entity_id
_entity_poly.type
_entity_poly.pdbx_seq_one_letter_code
_entity_poly.pdbx_strand_id
1 'polypeptide(L)'
;MVATIFRRVMRVVLFVAAVVPAVAQGQEIKVTLLGTGCPPPVMHRFGPSTLVEAGEQKLLFDAGRGALQRMTQLKVRWQDVQGVFLTHLHSDHVVGFPDLWLTGWLVSGRHAPLQVWGPRGTKKMMSHLEQAYEYDIRIRLYDDRAAPDGVVLLAEDISEGVVYDKGGVKITAFEVDHTPIKPAFGYRIDYAGRSVVLSGDTRISENLIRYAQGVDVLIHEVVAPETFQRVGAPPERTKSVIAHHTTPEQAGEVFARTKPKLAVYSHISLPTATEQDLIPPTRKTYAGPLELGEDLMVIAVGEKIEVRRPAPSSP
;
A
#
# COMPACT_ATOMS: atom_id res chain seq x y z
N MET A 1 43.37 -55.59 56.58
CA MET A 1 42.90 -55.45 55.21
C MET A 1 41.47 -54.89 55.26
N VAL A 2 41.34 -53.61 55.10
CA VAL A 2 40.04 -52.87 55.20
C VAL A 2 39.73 -52.40 53.79
N ALA A 3 38.64 -52.88 53.19
CA ALA A 3 38.17 -52.54 51.88
C ALA A 3 37.23 -51.30 51.97
N THR A 4 37.63 -50.22 51.40
CA THR A 4 36.84 -48.95 51.35
C THR A 4 35.93 -48.97 50.12
N ILE A 5 34.63 -48.99 50.35
CA ILE A 5 33.61 -48.95 49.31
C ILE A 5 33.31 -47.46 48.98
N PHE A 6 33.71 -46.98 47.77
CA PHE A 6 33.32 -45.67 47.22
C PHE A 6 31.90 -45.74 46.64
N ARG A 7 30.92 -45.10 47.27
CA ARG A 7 29.58 -44.85 46.72
C ARG A 7 29.68 -43.63 45.80
N ARG A 8 29.54 -43.82 44.48
CA ARG A 8 29.31 -42.76 43.52
C ARG A 8 27.86 -42.29 43.60
N VAL A 9 27.66 -41.04 44.04
CA VAL A 9 26.36 -40.38 43.98
C VAL A 9 26.23 -39.69 42.60
N MET A 10 25.35 -40.25 41.75
CA MET A 10 25.02 -39.70 40.44
C MET A 10 24.00 -38.58 40.64
N ARG A 11 24.43 -37.33 40.50
CA ARG A 11 23.54 -36.16 40.47
C ARG A 11 22.85 -36.11 39.11
N VAL A 12 21.55 -36.38 39.09
CA VAL A 12 20.69 -36.11 37.91
C VAL A 12 20.37 -34.62 37.90
N VAL A 13 20.94 -33.89 36.94
CA VAL A 13 20.57 -32.50 36.68
C VAL A 13 19.36 -32.51 35.75
N LEU A 14 18.17 -32.26 36.29
CA LEU A 14 16.99 -31.98 35.46
C LEU A 14 17.14 -30.62 34.79
N PHE A 15 17.34 -30.60 33.47
CA PHE A 15 17.15 -29.40 32.67
C PHE A 15 15.64 -29.16 32.48
N VAL A 16 15.10 -28.23 33.23
CA VAL A 16 13.76 -27.67 32.93
C VAL A 16 13.95 -26.70 31.77
N ALA A 17 13.61 -27.11 30.55
CA ALA A 17 13.51 -26.22 29.42
C ALA A 17 12.35 -25.27 29.68
N ALA A 18 12.68 -24.02 30.01
CA ALA A 18 11.69 -22.94 30.05
C ALA A 18 11.19 -22.73 28.61
N VAL A 19 9.96 -23.16 28.33
CA VAL A 19 9.24 -22.78 27.11
C VAL A 19 8.93 -21.29 27.26
N VAL A 20 9.80 -20.43 26.69
CA VAL A 20 9.50 -19.02 26.52
C VAL A 20 8.36 -18.99 25.50
N PRO A 21 7.17 -18.47 25.84
CA PRO A 21 6.12 -18.31 24.84
C PRO A 21 6.69 -17.39 23.75
N ALA A 22 6.72 -17.88 22.51
CA ALA A 22 6.97 -17.02 21.37
C ALA A 22 5.95 -15.89 21.48
N VAL A 23 6.44 -14.65 21.63
CA VAL A 23 5.60 -13.46 21.54
C VAL A 23 4.89 -13.59 20.21
N ALA A 24 3.59 -13.79 20.24
CA ALA A 24 2.77 -13.83 19.03
C ALA A 24 3.01 -12.50 18.32
N GLN A 25 3.86 -12.53 17.30
CA GLN A 25 4.04 -11.42 16.38
C GLN A 25 2.64 -11.07 15.88
N GLY A 26 2.21 -9.83 16.06
CA GLY A 26 0.82 -9.43 15.97
C GLY A 26 0.15 -9.97 14.70
N GLN A 27 -0.93 -10.70 14.88
CA GLN A 27 -1.80 -11.19 13.79
C GLN A 27 -2.63 -10.01 13.27
N GLU A 28 -1.95 -8.92 12.84
CA GLU A 28 -2.57 -7.70 12.35
C GLU A 28 -2.03 -7.36 10.95
N ILE A 29 -2.86 -6.64 10.19
CA ILE A 29 -2.43 -5.93 8.99
C ILE A 29 -2.21 -4.48 9.40
N LYS A 30 -1.01 -3.97 9.20
CA LYS A 30 -0.71 -2.55 9.38
C LYS A 30 -0.69 -1.87 8.02
N VAL A 31 -1.57 -0.91 7.82
CA VAL A 31 -1.64 -0.09 6.61
C VAL A 31 -1.14 1.30 6.93
N THR A 32 -0.20 1.79 6.13
CA THR A 32 0.31 3.16 6.23
C THR A 32 0.05 3.88 4.92
N LEU A 33 -0.72 4.96 4.97
CA LEU A 33 -0.96 5.84 3.83
C LEU A 33 0.27 6.72 3.64
N LEU A 34 1.14 6.40 2.70
CA LEU A 34 2.34 7.19 2.42
C LEU A 34 2.00 8.44 1.60
N GLY A 35 1.02 8.34 0.71
CA GLY A 35 0.54 9.44 -0.09
C GLY A 35 -0.95 9.27 -0.38
N THR A 36 -1.71 10.32 -0.12
CA THR A 36 -3.18 10.35 -0.22
C THR A 36 -3.68 11.37 -1.24
N GLY A 37 -2.76 11.99 -1.98
CA GLY A 37 -3.05 13.01 -2.99
C GLY A 37 -3.25 12.42 -4.38
N CYS A 38 -3.30 13.29 -5.35
CA CYS A 38 -3.57 13.06 -6.76
C CYS A 38 -2.54 13.79 -7.64
N PRO A 39 -2.69 13.89 -8.98
CA PRO A 39 -1.67 14.50 -9.85
C PRO A 39 -1.15 15.87 -9.45
N PRO A 40 -1.96 16.87 -9.00
CA PRO A 40 -1.42 18.16 -8.56
C PRO A 40 -0.49 17.99 -7.34
N PRO A 41 0.76 18.51 -7.41
CA PRO A 41 1.71 18.34 -6.34
C PRO A 41 1.42 19.30 -5.18
N VAL A 42 1.25 18.75 -3.99
CA VAL A 42 1.15 19.53 -2.73
C VAL A 42 1.97 18.85 -1.64
N MET A 43 2.49 19.64 -0.71
CA MET A 43 3.43 19.13 0.31
C MET A 43 2.75 18.31 1.42
N HIS A 44 1.46 18.55 1.67
CA HIS A 44 0.71 17.85 2.72
C HIS A 44 0.05 16.55 2.25
N ARG A 45 -0.04 16.33 0.91
CA ARG A 45 -0.54 15.10 0.29
C ARG A 45 0.34 14.72 -0.90
N PHE A 46 1.16 13.71 -0.73
CA PHE A 46 1.98 13.17 -1.80
C PHE A 46 1.15 12.27 -2.73
N GLY A 47 1.77 11.83 -3.82
CA GLY A 47 1.11 10.94 -4.79
C GLY A 47 0.70 9.60 -4.20
N PRO A 48 -0.29 8.91 -4.80
CA PRO A 48 -0.89 7.70 -4.23
C PRO A 48 0.17 6.65 -3.93
N SER A 49 0.23 6.21 -2.68
CA SER A 49 1.12 5.14 -2.26
C SER A 49 0.70 4.62 -0.88
N THR A 50 0.57 3.31 -0.74
CA THR A 50 0.14 2.67 0.49
C THR A 50 1.09 1.52 0.83
N LEU A 51 1.69 1.58 2.03
CA LEU A 51 2.51 0.49 2.56
C LEU A 51 1.63 -0.43 3.40
N VAL A 52 1.68 -1.73 3.11
CA VAL A 52 1.03 -2.78 3.90
C VAL A 52 2.08 -3.67 4.51
N GLU A 53 2.02 -3.81 5.84
CA GLU A 53 2.86 -4.71 6.61
C GLU A 53 1.96 -5.77 7.25
N ALA A 54 2.24 -7.06 6.97
CA ALA A 54 1.49 -8.19 7.50
C ALA A 54 2.44 -9.37 7.72
N GLY A 55 2.54 -9.84 8.96
CA GLY A 55 3.61 -10.76 9.35
C GLY A 55 4.98 -10.18 9.01
N GLU A 56 5.77 -10.90 8.24
CA GLU A 56 7.09 -10.43 7.79
C GLU A 56 7.06 -9.75 6.41
N GLN A 57 5.88 -9.62 5.81
CA GLN A 57 5.74 -9.04 4.49
C GLN A 57 5.57 -7.51 4.57
N LYS A 58 6.35 -6.79 3.75
CA LYS A 58 6.23 -5.34 3.52
C LYS A 58 6.00 -5.12 2.04
N LEU A 59 4.81 -4.72 1.69
CA LEU A 59 4.32 -4.64 0.32
C LEU A 59 3.82 -3.22 0.05
N LEU A 60 4.24 -2.66 -1.08
CA LEU A 60 3.85 -1.33 -1.48
C LEU A 60 2.78 -1.39 -2.56
N PHE A 61 1.71 -0.63 -2.40
CA PHE A 61 0.66 -0.47 -3.40
C PHE A 61 0.73 0.95 -3.97
N ASP A 62 1.00 1.03 -5.26
CA ASP A 62 1.42 2.21 -6.00
C ASP A 62 2.69 2.88 -5.45
N ALA A 63 3.37 3.58 -6.33
CA ALA A 63 4.60 4.30 -6.04
C ALA A 63 4.51 5.71 -6.60
N GLY A 64 3.59 6.48 -6.06
CA GLY A 64 3.41 7.88 -6.42
C GLY A 64 4.54 8.77 -5.95
N ARG A 65 4.49 10.03 -6.36
CA ARG A 65 5.52 11.02 -6.00
C ARG A 65 5.68 11.11 -4.49
N GLY A 66 6.92 10.98 -4.00
CA GLY A 66 7.27 11.16 -2.60
C GLY A 66 7.06 9.93 -1.71
N ALA A 67 6.72 8.78 -2.27
CA ALA A 67 6.59 7.52 -1.51
C ALA A 67 7.86 7.22 -0.70
N LEU A 68 9.05 7.34 -1.32
CA LEU A 68 10.34 7.14 -0.67
C LEU A 68 10.57 8.12 0.48
N GLN A 69 10.25 9.41 0.28
CA GLN A 69 10.42 10.44 1.30
C GLN A 69 9.53 10.18 2.52
N ARG A 70 8.29 9.73 2.31
CA ARG A 70 7.38 9.35 3.41
C ARG A 70 7.86 8.10 4.16
N MET A 71 8.38 7.09 3.45
CA MET A 71 9.00 5.93 4.08
C MET A 71 10.23 6.34 4.92
N THR A 72 11.03 7.29 4.43
CA THR A 72 12.17 7.85 5.16
C THR A 72 11.75 8.54 6.45
N GLN A 73 10.69 9.36 6.42
CA GLN A 73 10.13 10.00 7.61
C GLN A 73 9.69 8.97 8.67
N LEU A 74 9.15 7.85 8.23
CA LEU A 74 8.72 6.75 9.10
C LEU A 74 9.87 5.82 9.52
N LYS A 75 11.10 6.06 9.04
CA LYS A 75 12.27 5.20 9.25
C LYS A 75 12.05 3.75 8.77
N VAL A 76 11.21 3.59 7.76
CA VAL A 76 11.03 2.29 7.10
C VAL A 76 12.25 2.01 6.25
N ARG A 77 12.83 0.83 6.41
CA ARG A 77 13.98 0.40 5.62
C ARG A 77 13.50 0.02 4.22
N TRP A 78 13.98 0.74 3.20
CA TRP A 78 13.48 0.61 1.81
C TRP A 78 13.82 -0.75 1.18
N GLN A 79 14.96 -1.33 1.58
CA GLN A 79 15.34 -2.68 1.15
C GLN A 79 14.41 -3.77 1.68
N ASP A 80 13.62 -3.51 2.72
CA ASP A 80 12.68 -4.47 3.29
C ASP A 80 11.37 -4.56 2.48
N VAL A 81 11.14 -3.65 1.54
CA VAL A 81 10.02 -3.75 0.60
C VAL A 81 10.27 -4.91 -0.36
N GLN A 82 9.47 -5.97 -0.22
CA GLN A 82 9.64 -7.20 -1.00
C GLN A 82 8.96 -7.12 -2.36
N GLY A 83 7.98 -6.22 -2.52
CA GLY A 83 7.29 -6.09 -3.79
C GLY A 83 6.41 -4.85 -3.90
N VAL A 84 6.16 -4.47 -5.14
CA VAL A 84 5.31 -3.33 -5.51
C VAL A 84 4.15 -3.83 -6.34
N PHE A 85 2.94 -3.43 -5.99
CA PHE A 85 1.70 -3.71 -6.71
C PHE A 85 1.17 -2.41 -7.30
N LEU A 86 1.02 -2.37 -8.62
CA LEU A 86 0.52 -1.20 -9.33
C LEU A 86 -0.97 -1.40 -9.65
N THR A 87 -1.81 -0.44 -9.25
CA THR A 87 -3.24 -0.47 -9.55
C THR A 87 -3.49 -0.23 -11.04
N HIS A 88 -2.81 0.75 -11.60
CA HIS A 88 -2.82 1.09 -13.02
C HIS A 88 -1.58 1.94 -13.36
N LEU A 89 -1.41 2.33 -14.64
CA LEU A 89 -0.17 2.96 -15.09
C LEU A 89 -0.29 4.48 -15.32
N HIS A 90 -1.19 5.17 -14.66
CA HIS A 90 -1.15 6.63 -14.62
C HIS A 90 0.12 7.12 -13.92
N SER A 91 0.63 8.25 -14.39
CA SER A 91 1.93 8.77 -13.95
C SER A 91 2.00 9.05 -12.45
N ASP A 92 0.93 9.53 -11.84
CA ASP A 92 0.88 9.83 -10.40
C ASP A 92 0.96 8.59 -9.50
N HIS A 93 0.62 7.40 -10.02
CA HIS A 93 0.76 6.11 -9.33
C HIS A 93 2.15 5.46 -9.49
N VAL A 94 2.96 5.92 -10.45
CA VAL A 94 4.21 5.23 -10.80
C VAL A 94 5.45 6.12 -10.83
N VAL A 95 5.29 7.45 -10.82
CA VAL A 95 6.42 8.40 -11.02
C VAL A 95 7.48 8.35 -9.92
N GLY A 96 7.14 7.89 -8.72
CA GLY A 96 8.09 7.69 -7.61
C GLY A 96 8.79 6.32 -7.63
N PHE A 97 8.40 5.42 -8.54
CA PHE A 97 8.98 4.08 -8.61
C PHE A 97 10.49 4.07 -8.90
N PRO A 98 11.01 4.85 -9.86
CA PRO A 98 12.45 4.87 -10.10
C PRO A 98 13.27 5.31 -8.88
N ASP A 99 12.77 6.29 -8.13
CA ASP A 99 13.41 6.77 -6.90
C ASP A 99 13.46 5.66 -5.84
N LEU A 100 12.34 4.97 -5.60
CA LEU A 100 12.29 3.82 -4.70
C LEU A 100 13.23 2.68 -5.12
N TRP A 101 13.22 2.34 -6.41
CA TRP A 101 13.99 1.25 -6.97
C TRP A 101 15.50 1.49 -6.84
N LEU A 102 15.98 2.62 -7.39
CA LEU A 102 17.40 2.93 -7.45
C LEU A 102 17.98 3.30 -6.08
N THR A 103 17.27 4.10 -5.29
CA THR A 103 17.72 4.48 -3.94
C THR A 103 17.70 3.27 -2.99
N GLY A 104 16.70 2.39 -3.09
CA GLY A 104 16.64 1.14 -2.34
C GLY A 104 17.82 0.21 -2.65
N TRP A 105 18.29 0.20 -3.90
CA TRP A 105 19.48 -0.52 -4.31
C TRP A 105 20.76 0.13 -3.78
N LEU A 106 20.98 1.40 -4.10
CA LEU A 106 22.26 2.08 -3.88
C LEU A 106 22.51 2.47 -2.42
N VAL A 107 21.50 3.04 -1.77
CA VAL A 107 21.65 3.64 -0.43
C VAL A 107 21.33 2.63 0.67
N SER A 108 20.32 1.79 0.49
CA SER A 108 19.94 0.79 1.49
C SER A 108 20.61 -0.56 1.30
N GLY A 109 21.33 -0.77 0.20
CA GLY A 109 22.04 -2.00 -0.07
C GLY A 109 21.12 -3.20 -0.30
N ARG A 110 20.04 -3.04 -1.09
CA ARG A 110 19.23 -4.19 -1.49
C ARG A 110 20.08 -5.14 -2.35
N HIS A 111 20.12 -6.40 -1.95
CA HIS A 111 20.86 -7.47 -2.63
C HIS A 111 19.97 -8.47 -3.35
N ALA A 112 18.64 -8.28 -3.34
CA ALA A 112 17.68 -9.15 -4.00
C ALA A 112 16.89 -8.36 -5.07
N PRO A 113 16.42 -9.04 -6.14
CA PRO A 113 15.53 -8.42 -7.11
C PRO A 113 14.29 -7.82 -6.48
N LEU A 114 13.80 -6.69 -7.03
CA LEU A 114 12.54 -6.10 -6.64
C LEU A 114 11.42 -6.69 -7.52
N GLN A 115 10.43 -7.28 -6.88
CA GLN A 115 9.26 -7.82 -7.58
C GLN A 115 8.22 -6.73 -7.82
N VAL A 116 7.62 -6.72 -9.01
CA VAL A 116 6.61 -5.71 -9.42
C VAL A 116 5.47 -6.42 -10.13
N TRP A 117 4.27 -6.27 -9.59
CA TRP A 117 3.02 -6.77 -10.20
C TRP A 117 2.14 -5.59 -10.60
N GLY A 118 1.52 -5.69 -11.75
CA GLY A 118 0.59 -4.65 -12.20
C GLY A 118 -0.13 -5.02 -13.49
N PRO A 119 -0.96 -4.12 -14.02
CA PRO A 119 -1.71 -4.35 -15.22
C PRO A 119 -0.82 -4.62 -16.44
N ARG A 120 -1.42 -5.14 -17.49
CA ARG A 120 -0.74 -5.30 -18.78
C ARG A 120 -0.02 -4.03 -19.18
N GLY A 121 1.28 -4.13 -19.44
CA GLY A 121 2.18 -3.03 -19.74
C GLY A 121 3.22 -2.77 -18.63
N THR A 122 3.04 -3.32 -17.44
CA THR A 122 4.00 -3.20 -16.32
C THR A 122 5.36 -3.75 -16.69
N LYS A 123 5.42 -4.96 -17.26
CA LYS A 123 6.70 -5.56 -17.74
C LYS A 123 7.41 -4.64 -18.73
N LYS A 124 6.66 -4.11 -19.69
CA LYS A 124 7.23 -3.19 -20.70
C LYS A 124 7.74 -1.90 -20.06
N MET A 125 6.96 -1.30 -19.14
CA MET A 125 7.36 -0.08 -18.44
C MET A 125 8.64 -0.32 -17.64
N MET A 126 8.73 -1.39 -16.85
CA MET A 126 9.92 -1.69 -16.05
C MET A 126 11.15 -1.90 -16.93
N SER A 127 11.03 -2.65 -18.03
CA SER A 127 12.13 -2.82 -19.00
C SER A 127 12.60 -1.49 -19.62
N HIS A 128 11.69 -0.57 -19.91
CA HIS A 128 12.07 0.77 -20.41
C HIS A 128 12.73 1.62 -19.31
N LEU A 129 12.35 1.47 -18.06
CA LEU A 129 13.03 2.14 -16.94
C LEU A 129 14.47 1.63 -16.79
N GLU A 130 14.69 0.31 -16.87
CA GLU A 130 16.05 -0.26 -16.86
C GLU A 130 16.91 0.32 -18.00
N GLN A 131 16.35 0.44 -19.19
CA GLN A 131 17.03 1.06 -20.33
C GLN A 131 17.28 2.57 -20.11
N ALA A 132 16.31 3.30 -19.57
CA ALA A 132 16.44 4.73 -19.31
C ALA A 132 17.56 5.05 -18.29
N TYR A 133 17.78 4.15 -17.34
CA TYR A 133 18.83 4.29 -16.31
C TYR A 133 20.08 3.45 -16.57
N GLU A 134 20.20 2.82 -17.76
CA GLU A 134 21.32 1.93 -18.11
C GLU A 134 22.68 2.58 -17.86
N TYR A 135 22.83 3.85 -18.20
CA TYR A 135 24.09 4.57 -18.01
C TYR A 135 24.49 4.63 -16.53
N ASP A 136 23.58 5.05 -15.64
CA ASP A 136 23.84 5.14 -14.21
C ASP A 136 24.06 3.75 -13.61
N ILE A 137 23.20 2.79 -13.95
CA ILE A 137 23.32 1.40 -13.48
C ILE A 137 24.70 0.82 -13.80
N ARG A 138 25.16 0.99 -15.03
CA ARG A 138 26.48 0.50 -15.47
C ARG A 138 27.62 1.13 -14.67
N ILE A 139 27.59 2.45 -14.45
CA ILE A 139 28.62 3.14 -13.66
C ILE A 139 28.61 2.63 -12.20
N ARG A 140 27.42 2.53 -11.58
CA ARG A 140 27.29 2.04 -10.19
C ARG A 140 27.76 0.60 -10.00
N LEU A 141 27.51 -0.26 -10.97
CA LEU A 141 28.00 -1.64 -10.94
C LEU A 141 29.52 -1.69 -11.05
N TYR A 142 30.12 -0.82 -11.86
CA TYR A 142 31.57 -0.82 -12.13
C TYR A 142 32.36 -0.10 -11.03
N ASP A 143 32.00 1.16 -10.71
CA ASP A 143 32.75 2.01 -9.78
C ASP A 143 32.37 1.76 -8.32
N ASP A 144 31.09 1.75 -8.00
CA ASP A 144 30.58 1.62 -6.63
C ASP A 144 30.52 0.14 -6.21
N ARG A 145 30.67 -0.79 -7.14
CA ARG A 145 30.54 -2.25 -6.92
C ARG A 145 29.22 -2.60 -6.26
N ALA A 146 28.16 -1.88 -6.64
CA ALA A 146 26.82 -2.13 -6.13
C ALA A 146 26.36 -3.56 -6.47
N ALA A 147 25.54 -4.15 -5.62
CA ALA A 147 25.08 -5.53 -5.77
C ALA A 147 24.28 -5.72 -7.06
N PRO A 148 24.73 -6.58 -8.00
CA PRO A 148 24.08 -6.70 -9.31
C PRO A 148 22.63 -7.20 -9.22
N ASP A 149 22.32 -8.07 -8.26
CA ASP A 149 20.96 -8.60 -8.09
C ASP A 149 20.00 -7.54 -7.52
N GLY A 150 20.52 -6.55 -6.80
CA GLY A 150 19.71 -5.51 -6.17
C GLY A 150 19.05 -4.52 -7.15
N VAL A 151 19.58 -4.41 -8.38
CA VAL A 151 19.02 -3.55 -9.42
C VAL A 151 18.02 -4.28 -10.31
N VAL A 152 17.97 -5.61 -10.25
CA VAL A 152 17.09 -6.41 -11.11
C VAL A 152 15.62 -6.18 -10.77
N LEU A 153 14.79 -5.95 -11.79
CA LEU A 153 13.34 -5.88 -11.69
C LEU A 153 12.72 -7.18 -12.19
N LEU A 154 11.92 -7.82 -11.35
CA LEU A 154 11.10 -8.98 -11.73
C LEU A 154 9.66 -8.51 -11.88
N ALA A 155 9.34 -8.03 -13.07
CA ALA A 155 8.02 -7.47 -13.36
C ALA A 155 7.07 -8.52 -13.95
N GLU A 156 5.80 -8.47 -13.55
CA GLU A 156 4.75 -9.35 -14.04
C GLU A 156 3.50 -8.54 -14.41
N ASP A 157 2.97 -8.81 -15.61
CA ASP A 157 1.65 -8.35 -16.04
C ASP A 157 0.63 -9.33 -15.45
N ILE A 158 -0.23 -8.86 -14.55
CA ILE A 158 -1.22 -9.69 -13.86
C ILE A 158 -2.60 -9.61 -14.50
N SER A 159 -3.46 -10.53 -14.09
CA SER A 159 -4.90 -10.55 -14.34
C SER A 159 -5.65 -10.71 -13.03
N GLU A 160 -6.98 -10.58 -13.07
CA GLU A 160 -7.82 -10.80 -11.89
C GLU A 160 -7.59 -12.20 -11.29
N GLY A 161 -7.48 -12.27 -9.97
CA GLY A 161 -7.24 -13.50 -9.22
C GLY A 161 -6.20 -13.31 -8.11
N VAL A 162 -5.79 -14.42 -7.51
CA VAL A 162 -4.71 -14.40 -6.48
C VAL A 162 -3.38 -14.17 -7.20
N VAL A 163 -2.71 -13.06 -6.85
CA VAL A 163 -1.45 -12.63 -7.46
C VAL A 163 -0.25 -12.75 -6.50
N TYR A 164 -0.53 -12.99 -5.24
CA TYR A 164 0.49 -13.20 -4.22
C TYR A 164 -0.06 -14.07 -3.08
N ASP A 165 0.70 -15.07 -2.68
CA ASP A 165 0.37 -15.94 -1.54
C ASP A 165 1.68 -16.39 -0.86
N LYS A 166 2.11 -15.66 0.18
CA LYS A 166 3.37 -15.91 0.86
C LYS A 166 3.32 -15.47 2.31
N GLY A 167 3.88 -16.26 3.21
CA GLY A 167 3.95 -15.93 4.64
C GLY A 167 2.57 -15.77 5.30
N GLY A 168 1.53 -16.44 4.77
CA GLY A 168 0.14 -16.30 5.22
C GLY A 168 -0.57 -15.04 4.69
N VAL A 169 0.12 -14.19 3.95
CA VAL A 169 -0.46 -13.01 3.29
C VAL A 169 -0.93 -13.41 1.90
N LYS A 170 -2.21 -13.23 1.62
CA LYS A 170 -2.81 -13.44 0.31
C LYS A 170 -3.28 -12.13 -0.27
N ILE A 171 -2.87 -11.84 -1.53
CA ILE A 171 -3.34 -10.68 -2.27
C ILE A 171 -4.11 -11.15 -3.49
N THR A 172 -5.33 -10.65 -3.61
CA THR A 172 -6.20 -10.86 -4.77
C THR A 172 -6.35 -9.54 -5.50
N ALA A 173 -5.93 -9.50 -6.76
CA ALA A 173 -6.23 -8.40 -7.68
C ALA A 173 -7.62 -8.61 -8.26
N PHE A 174 -8.38 -7.55 -8.42
CA PHE A 174 -9.68 -7.57 -9.08
C PHE A 174 -9.84 -6.34 -9.98
N GLU A 175 -10.41 -6.53 -11.16
CA GLU A 175 -10.61 -5.42 -12.10
C GLU A 175 -11.63 -4.42 -11.56
N VAL A 176 -11.32 -3.13 -11.71
CA VAL A 176 -12.20 -2.01 -11.41
C VAL A 176 -12.48 -1.19 -12.67
N ASP A 177 -13.46 -0.31 -12.61
CA ASP A 177 -13.85 0.47 -13.79
C ASP A 177 -13.26 1.88 -13.76
N HIS A 178 -12.09 2.02 -14.33
CA HIS A 178 -11.42 3.31 -14.54
C HIS A 178 -11.38 3.72 -16.02
N THR A 179 -12.39 3.30 -16.80
CA THR A 179 -12.44 3.58 -18.25
C THR A 179 -12.23 5.06 -18.57
N PRO A 180 -11.29 5.44 -19.48
CA PRO A 180 -10.72 4.61 -20.55
C PRO A 180 -9.48 3.77 -20.20
N ILE A 181 -8.94 3.88 -19.00
CA ILE A 181 -7.75 3.13 -18.56
C ILE A 181 -8.14 1.70 -18.26
N LYS A 182 -7.56 0.73 -19.00
CA LYS A 182 -7.84 -0.70 -18.89
C LYS A 182 -6.60 -1.57 -19.16
N PRO A 183 -6.36 -2.59 -18.33
CA PRO A 183 -7.02 -2.88 -17.07
C PRO A 183 -6.61 -1.93 -15.96
N ALA A 184 -7.46 -1.74 -14.94
CA ALA A 184 -7.15 -1.11 -13.68
C ALA A 184 -7.60 -2.07 -12.56
N PHE A 185 -6.86 -2.14 -11.47
CA PHE A 185 -7.07 -3.08 -10.39
C PHE A 185 -7.31 -2.41 -9.05
N GLY A 186 -8.24 -2.97 -8.26
CA GLY A 186 -8.22 -2.91 -6.83
C GLY A 186 -7.52 -4.15 -6.27
N TYR A 187 -7.13 -4.09 -5.00
CA TYR A 187 -6.46 -5.18 -4.31
C TYR A 187 -7.15 -5.53 -3.00
N ARG A 188 -7.38 -6.81 -2.77
CA ARG A 188 -7.79 -7.33 -1.47
C ARG A 188 -6.61 -8.05 -0.83
N ILE A 189 -6.30 -7.68 0.41
CA ILE A 189 -5.23 -8.24 1.23
C ILE A 189 -5.89 -8.99 2.38
N ASP A 190 -5.62 -10.29 2.48
CA ASP A 190 -6.08 -11.14 3.58
C ASP A 190 -4.86 -11.68 4.37
N TYR A 191 -4.90 -11.56 5.70
CA TYR A 191 -3.89 -12.10 6.61
C TYR A 191 -4.49 -12.38 7.98
N ALA A 192 -4.25 -13.58 8.54
CA ALA A 192 -4.65 -13.96 9.90
C ALA A 192 -6.14 -13.66 10.22
N GLY A 193 -7.03 -13.87 9.26
CA GLY A 193 -8.47 -13.60 9.40
C GLY A 193 -8.84 -12.11 9.35
N ARG A 194 -7.93 -11.23 8.98
CA ARG A 194 -8.16 -9.79 8.73
C ARG A 194 -8.16 -9.53 7.24
N SER A 195 -8.83 -8.45 6.85
CA SER A 195 -8.97 -8.09 5.43
C SER A 195 -8.95 -6.58 5.21
N VAL A 196 -8.18 -6.17 4.20
CA VAL A 196 -8.10 -4.78 3.73
C VAL A 196 -8.36 -4.77 2.24
N VAL A 197 -9.13 -3.80 1.76
CA VAL A 197 -9.31 -3.55 0.33
C VAL A 197 -8.82 -2.16 -0.02
N LEU A 198 -8.04 -2.06 -1.10
CA LEU A 198 -7.63 -0.83 -1.75
C LEU A 198 -8.39 -0.74 -3.08
N SER A 199 -9.12 0.35 -3.32
CA SER A 199 -9.93 0.50 -4.52
C SER A 199 -9.10 0.64 -5.81
N GLY A 200 -7.90 1.25 -5.74
CA GLY A 200 -7.33 1.91 -6.90
C GLY A 200 -8.25 3.04 -7.36
N ASP A 201 -7.98 3.60 -8.55
CA ASP A 201 -8.87 4.60 -9.15
C ASP A 201 -10.04 3.91 -9.85
N THR A 202 -11.25 4.35 -9.58
CA THR A 202 -12.46 3.72 -10.10
C THR A 202 -13.70 4.59 -9.96
N ARG A 203 -14.64 4.48 -10.88
CA ARG A 203 -16.04 4.82 -10.60
C ARG A 203 -16.71 3.67 -9.87
N ILE A 204 -18.00 3.76 -9.53
CA ILE A 204 -18.73 2.65 -8.90
C ILE A 204 -18.49 1.37 -9.70
N SER A 205 -17.93 0.36 -9.04
CA SER A 205 -17.60 -0.94 -9.60
C SER A 205 -18.27 -2.06 -8.82
N GLU A 206 -19.11 -2.84 -9.50
CA GLU A 206 -19.76 -4.01 -8.91
C GLU A 206 -18.73 -5.06 -8.46
N ASN A 207 -17.62 -5.14 -9.17
CA ASN A 207 -16.54 -6.04 -8.83
C ASN A 207 -15.86 -5.63 -7.52
N LEU A 208 -15.56 -4.33 -7.34
CA LEU A 208 -15.07 -3.80 -6.07
C LEU A 208 -16.05 -4.10 -4.94
N ILE A 209 -17.34 -3.84 -5.14
CA ILE A 209 -18.36 -4.09 -4.13
C ILE A 209 -18.36 -5.57 -3.73
N ARG A 210 -18.23 -6.49 -4.68
CA ARG A 210 -18.15 -7.93 -4.42
C ARG A 210 -16.94 -8.30 -3.55
N TYR A 211 -15.74 -7.80 -3.89
CA TYR A 211 -14.51 -8.11 -3.16
C TYR A 211 -14.40 -7.40 -1.82
N ALA A 212 -15.10 -6.28 -1.63
CA ALA A 212 -15.07 -5.49 -0.41
C ALA A 212 -16.21 -5.82 0.59
N GLN A 213 -17.04 -6.86 0.33
CA GLN A 213 -18.10 -7.24 1.26
C GLN A 213 -17.57 -7.58 2.65
N GLY A 214 -18.02 -6.83 3.67
CA GLY A 214 -17.74 -7.10 5.09
C GLY A 214 -16.27 -7.07 5.48
N VAL A 215 -15.40 -6.41 4.70
CA VAL A 215 -13.97 -6.30 5.02
C VAL A 215 -13.73 -5.45 6.28
N ASP A 216 -12.60 -5.66 6.92
CA ASP A 216 -12.24 -4.84 8.08
C ASP A 216 -12.02 -3.38 7.67
N VAL A 217 -11.23 -3.14 6.63
CA VAL A 217 -10.97 -1.77 6.13
C VAL A 217 -11.15 -1.70 4.62
N LEU A 218 -11.89 -0.70 4.16
CA LEU A 218 -11.97 -0.31 2.74
C LEU A 218 -11.35 1.07 2.57
N ILE A 219 -10.22 1.13 1.86
CA ILE A 219 -9.56 2.37 1.46
C ILE A 219 -10.00 2.67 0.03
N HIS A 220 -10.66 3.80 -0.16
CA HIS A 220 -11.32 4.16 -1.42
C HIS A 220 -10.90 5.54 -1.90
N GLU A 221 -10.73 5.69 -3.20
CA GLU A 221 -10.50 6.99 -3.84
C GLU A 221 -11.73 7.88 -3.75
N VAL A 222 -11.56 9.17 -3.91
CA VAL A 222 -12.68 10.11 -3.98
C VAL A 222 -12.35 11.37 -4.75
N VAL A 223 -13.30 11.82 -5.58
CA VAL A 223 -13.26 13.10 -6.26
C VAL A 223 -14.42 13.99 -5.85
N ALA A 224 -14.14 15.17 -5.28
CA ALA A 224 -15.18 16.16 -4.95
C ALA A 224 -15.40 17.12 -6.12
N PRO A 225 -16.52 17.05 -6.85
CA PRO A 225 -16.77 17.88 -8.05
C PRO A 225 -16.66 19.38 -7.82
N GLU A 226 -17.06 19.87 -6.65
CA GLU A 226 -17.09 21.30 -6.30
C GLU A 226 -15.69 21.91 -6.28
N THR A 227 -14.67 21.09 -6.04
CA THR A 227 -13.28 21.54 -5.98
C THR A 227 -12.76 22.00 -7.34
N PHE A 228 -13.26 21.43 -8.44
CA PHE A 228 -12.91 21.83 -9.80
C PHE A 228 -13.38 23.25 -10.12
N GLN A 229 -14.58 23.63 -9.69
CA GLN A 229 -15.09 24.99 -9.82
C GLN A 229 -14.23 25.98 -9.02
N ARG A 230 -13.83 25.59 -7.82
CA ARG A 230 -13.01 26.41 -6.92
C ARG A 230 -11.62 26.74 -7.50
N VAL A 231 -11.05 25.83 -8.27
CA VAL A 231 -9.77 26.05 -8.96
C VAL A 231 -9.93 26.57 -10.40
N GLY A 232 -11.14 26.88 -10.84
CA GLY A 232 -11.41 27.40 -12.20
C GLY A 232 -11.12 26.39 -13.30
N ALA A 233 -11.28 25.10 -13.05
CA ALA A 233 -11.03 24.06 -14.05
C ALA A 233 -12.05 24.13 -15.20
N PRO A 234 -11.63 23.94 -16.47
CA PRO A 234 -12.54 23.91 -17.61
C PRO A 234 -13.64 22.85 -17.43
N PRO A 235 -14.92 23.14 -17.77
CA PRO A 235 -16.04 22.23 -17.59
C PRO A 235 -15.82 20.84 -18.22
N GLU A 236 -15.26 20.81 -19.44
CA GLU A 236 -14.99 19.55 -20.15
C GLU A 236 -13.94 18.69 -19.41
N ARG A 237 -12.90 19.29 -18.86
CA ARG A 237 -11.92 18.59 -18.04
C ARG A 237 -12.55 18.05 -16.76
N THR A 238 -13.35 18.86 -16.09
CA THR A 238 -14.09 18.47 -14.88
C THR A 238 -14.97 17.27 -15.17
N LYS A 239 -15.78 17.33 -16.23
CA LYS A 239 -16.65 16.22 -16.65
C LYS A 239 -15.84 14.96 -16.98
N SER A 240 -14.72 15.12 -17.70
CA SER A 240 -13.86 13.98 -18.03
C SER A 240 -13.30 13.31 -16.78
N VAL A 241 -12.77 14.04 -15.81
CA VAL A 241 -12.21 13.47 -14.57
C VAL A 241 -13.30 12.79 -13.74
N ILE A 242 -14.41 13.46 -13.51
CA ILE A 242 -15.52 12.87 -12.71
C ILE A 242 -16.06 11.60 -13.36
N ALA A 243 -16.04 11.49 -14.70
CA ALA A 243 -16.59 10.33 -15.41
C ALA A 243 -15.87 9.00 -15.12
N HIS A 244 -14.64 9.02 -14.57
CA HIS A 244 -13.87 7.80 -14.29
C HIS A 244 -13.39 7.69 -12.84
N HIS A 245 -13.92 8.54 -11.96
CA HIS A 245 -13.69 8.52 -10.51
C HIS A 245 -15.01 8.42 -9.73
N THR A 246 -14.92 8.28 -8.43
CA THR A 246 -16.06 8.14 -7.53
C THR A 246 -16.32 9.44 -6.75
N THR A 247 -17.55 9.98 -6.82
CA THR A 247 -17.93 11.14 -5.99
C THR A 247 -18.19 10.73 -4.54
N PRO A 248 -18.24 11.68 -3.58
CA PRO A 248 -18.53 11.34 -2.18
C PRO A 248 -19.90 10.67 -1.99
N GLU A 249 -20.94 11.06 -2.73
CA GLU A 249 -22.26 10.41 -2.71
C GLU A 249 -22.15 8.95 -3.18
N GLN A 250 -21.47 8.74 -4.29
CA GLN A 250 -21.24 7.41 -4.86
C GLN A 250 -20.38 6.52 -3.94
N ALA A 251 -19.38 7.10 -3.29
CA ALA A 251 -18.59 6.38 -2.28
C ALA A 251 -19.45 5.99 -1.08
N GLY A 252 -20.35 6.87 -0.64
CA GLY A 252 -21.33 6.55 0.39
C GLY A 252 -22.21 5.35 0.00
N GLU A 253 -22.66 5.26 -1.26
CA GLU A 253 -23.39 4.09 -1.76
C GLU A 253 -22.52 2.81 -1.73
N VAL A 254 -21.26 2.90 -2.19
CA VAL A 254 -20.32 1.78 -2.12
C VAL A 254 -20.12 1.31 -0.68
N PHE A 255 -19.90 2.21 0.27
CA PHE A 255 -19.72 1.87 1.68
C PHE A 255 -20.98 1.27 2.31
N ALA A 256 -22.16 1.79 1.98
CA ALA A 256 -23.42 1.24 2.46
C ALA A 256 -23.65 -0.19 1.96
N ARG A 257 -23.24 -0.49 0.74
CA ARG A 257 -23.36 -1.82 0.13
C ARG A 257 -22.29 -2.79 0.63
N THR A 258 -21.04 -2.35 0.83
CA THR A 258 -19.91 -3.20 1.25
C THR A 258 -19.86 -3.41 2.77
N LYS A 259 -20.37 -2.48 3.56
CA LYS A 259 -20.41 -2.51 5.04
C LYS A 259 -19.04 -2.81 5.67
N PRO A 260 -17.97 -2.07 5.32
CA PRO A 260 -16.67 -2.25 5.96
C PRO A 260 -16.77 -1.88 7.45
N LYS A 261 -15.90 -2.47 8.29
CA LYS A 261 -15.82 -2.03 9.69
C LYS A 261 -15.24 -0.62 9.79
N LEU A 262 -14.40 -0.21 8.83
CA LEU A 262 -13.90 1.15 8.67
C LEU A 262 -13.77 1.48 7.18
N ALA A 263 -14.38 2.56 6.73
CA ALA A 263 -14.13 3.19 5.45
C ALA A 263 -13.09 4.30 5.58
N VAL A 264 -12.18 4.42 4.61
CA VAL A 264 -11.13 5.44 4.62
C VAL A 264 -11.00 6.05 3.23
N TYR A 265 -10.99 7.36 3.14
CA TYR A 265 -10.67 8.03 1.89
C TYR A 265 -9.16 8.15 1.67
N SER A 266 -8.72 7.86 0.46
CA SER A 266 -7.38 8.12 -0.06
C SER A 266 -7.50 8.62 -1.49
N HIS A 267 -6.39 8.90 -2.19
CA HIS A 267 -6.40 9.46 -3.54
C HIS A 267 -7.44 10.59 -3.68
N ILE A 268 -7.36 11.57 -2.75
CA ILE A 268 -8.31 12.66 -2.68
C ILE A 268 -8.00 13.64 -3.80
N SER A 269 -8.88 13.67 -4.79
CA SER A 269 -8.69 14.50 -5.96
C SER A 269 -8.84 15.98 -5.62
N LEU A 270 -7.84 16.73 -6.02
CA LEU A 270 -7.59 18.15 -5.82
C LEU A 270 -7.21 18.55 -4.39
N PRO A 271 -6.11 19.32 -4.29
CA PRO A 271 -5.55 19.73 -2.99
C PRO A 271 -6.45 20.69 -2.19
N THR A 272 -7.49 21.23 -2.84
CA THR A 272 -8.47 22.14 -2.23
C THR A 272 -9.69 21.42 -1.64
N ALA A 273 -9.77 20.08 -1.72
CA ALA A 273 -10.84 19.32 -1.11
C ALA A 273 -10.76 19.42 0.42
N THR A 274 -11.87 19.76 1.03
CA THR A 274 -12.03 19.88 2.47
C THR A 274 -12.88 18.75 3.01
N GLU A 275 -12.91 18.57 4.32
CA GLU A 275 -13.83 17.64 4.98
C GLU A 275 -15.29 17.91 4.62
N GLN A 276 -15.67 19.19 4.46
CA GLN A 276 -17.02 19.59 4.09
C GLN A 276 -17.41 19.17 2.67
N ASP A 277 -16.45 19.04 1.78
CA ASP A 277 -16.69 18.57 0.42
C ASP A 277 -16.87 17.04 0.36
N LEU A 278 -16.38 16.31 1.34
CA LEU A 278 -16.32 14.85 1.32
C LEU A 278 -17.29 14.19 2.31
N ILE A 279 -17.26 14.56 3.58
CA ILE A 279 -17.99 13.83 4.63
C ILE A 279 -19.51 14.04 4.56
N PRO A 280 -20.07 15.28 4.52
CA PRO A 280 -21.52 15.45 4.49
C PRO A 280 -22.21 14.79 3.29
N PRO A 281 -21.66 14.86 2.05
CA PRO A 281 -22.29 14.16 0.92
C PRO A 281 -22.27 12.63 1.09
N THR A 282 -21.17 12.04 1.59
CA THR A 282 -21.10 10.61 1.90
C THR A 282 -22.11 10.18 2.95
N ARG A 283 -22.31 11.02 3.98
CA ARG A 283 -23.24 10.76 5.08
C ARG A 283 -24.71 10.72 4.67
N LYS A 284 -25.04 11.12 3.44
CA LYS A 284 -26.43 10.99 2.91
C LYS A 284 -26.83 9.51 2.79
N THR A 285 -25.89 8.61 2.57
CA THR A 285 -26.16 7.18 2.34
C THR A 285 -25.40 6.24 3.28
N TYR A 286 -24.33 6.69 3.93
CA TYR A 286 -23.50 5.87 4.78
C TYR A 286 -23.32 6.46 6.19
N ALA A 287 -23.82 5.75 7.21
CA ALA A 287 -23.72 6.13 8.62
C ALA A 287 -22.57 5.41 9.38
N GLY A 288 -21.86 4.49 8.74
CA GLY A 288 -20.80 3.70 9.37
C GLY A 288 -19.51 4.48 9.66
N PRO A 289 -18.49 3.84 10.27
CA PRO A 289 -17.20 4.46 10.55
C PRO A 289 -16.51 4.92 9.26
N LEU A 290 -16.09 6.18 9.24
CA LEU A 290 -15.46 6.83 8.08
C LEU A 290 -14.35 7.77 8.53
N GLU A 291 -13.17 7.59 7.94
CA GLU A 291 -11.99 8.43 8.17
C GLU A 291 -11.57 9.15 6.87
N LEU A 292 -11.12 10.38 7.02
CA LEU A 292 -10.44 11.10 5.95
C LEU A 292 -8.94 10.77 6.06
N GLY A 293 -8.43 10.02 5.08
CA GLY A 293 -7.03 9.63 5.04
C GLY A 293 -6.11 10.85 4.86
N GLU A 294 -4.98 10.79 5.49
CA GLU A 294 -3.89 11.77 5.36
C GLU A 294 -2.55 11.05 5.27
N ASP A 295 -1.55 11.72 4.70
CA ASP A 295 -0.21 11.14 4.60
C ASP A 295 0.32 10.77 5.98
N LEU A 296 0.99 9.63 6.07
CA LEU A 296 1.54 9.05 7.29
C LEU A 296 0.51 8.52 8.30
N MET A 297 -0.78 8.54 7.98
CA MET A 297 -1.80 7.86 8.78
C MET A 297 -1.50 6.36 8.81
N VAL A 298 -1.55 5.77 10.01
CA VAL A 298 -1.38 4.33 10.23
C VAL A 298 -2.69 3.73 10.71
N ILE A 299 -3.11 2.64 10.06
CA ILE A 299 -4.30 1.87 10.41
C ILE A 299 -3.84 0.45 10.78
N ALA A 300 -3.95 0.11 12.06
CA ALA A 300 -3.64 -1.24 12.55
C ALA A 300 -4.95 -2.06 12.61
N VAL A 301 -4.99 -3.15 11.84
CA VAL A 301 -6.16 -4.02 11.68
C VAL A 301 -5.90 -5.33 12.43
N GLY A 302 -6.13 -5.31 13.72
CA GLY A 302 -6.03 -6.43 14.64
C GLY A 302 -7.41 -6.91 15.13
N GLU A 303 -7.52 -7.31 16.38
CA GLU A 303 -8.81 -7.58 17.03
C GLU A 303 -9.70 -6.33 17.04
N LYS A 304 -9.08 -5.17 17.20
CA LYS A 304 -9.67 -3.85 17.03
C LYS A 304 -8.95 -3.13 15.91
N ILE A 305 -9.64 -2.19 15.27
CA ILE A 305 -9.04 -1.29 14.29
C ILE A 305 -8.60 -0.04 15.04
N GLU A 306 -7.31 0.27 14.96
CA GLU A 306 -6.73 1.48 15.54
C GLU A 306 -6.24 2.40 14.44
N VAL A 307 -6.63 3.67 14.49
CA VAL A 307 -6.17 4.71 13.57
C VAL A 307 -5.23 5.64 14.33
N ARG A 308 -4.03 5.81 13.81
CA ARG A 308 -3.02 6.75 14.35
C ARG A 308 -2.69 7.79 13.29
N ARG A 309 -2.90 9.04 13.64
CA ARG A 309 -2.59 10.18 12.78
C ARG A 309 -1.14 10.64 13.01
N PRO A 310 -0.49 11.24 11.99
CA PRO A 310 0.81 11.85 12.18
C PRO A 310 0.71 12.96 13.22
N ALA A 311 1.79 13.19 13.96
CA ALA A 311 1.89 14.39 14.79
C ALA A 311 1.75 15.63 13.89
N PRO A 312 1.08 16.70 14.35
CA PRO A 312 1.04 17.95 13.60
C PRO A 312 2.46 18.35 13.21
N SER A 313 2.68 18.61 11.92
CA SER A 313 3.96 19.15 11.48
C SER A 313 4.19 20.47 12.20
N SER A 314 5.30 20.58 12.94
CA SER A 314 5.75 21.88 13.43
C SER A 314 5.86 22.85 12.24
N PRO A 315 5.41 24.08 12.38
CA PRO A 315 5.40 25.07 11.30
C PRO A 315 6.80 25.38 10.76
#